data_bee067a86a64494033b8493ab4550567
#
_entry.id   bee067a86a64494033b8493ab4550567
#
_cell.length_a   1.000
_cell.length_b   1.000
_cell.length_c   1.000
_cell.angle_alpha   90.00
_cell.angle_beta   90.00
_cell.angle_gamma   90.00
#
_symmetry.space_group_name_H-M   'P 1'
#
loop_
_entity.id
_entity.type
_entity.pdbx_description
1 polymer ?
#
loop_
_entity_poly.entity_id
_entity_poly.type
_entity_poly.pdbx_seq_one_letter_code
_entity_poly.pdbx_strand_id
1 'polypeptide(L)'
;MPAMPRLARIAALALMLALAVPAATKSVEIEWIADVRLSELLKKPAYQQVWRSQILSEIPAEDQVWIEDALSSSGPNGEIRINGQHYLASTLRHPRDDDKLYILINEQRAVAAHAQFHEPHRMPAHSEPDQHTETFTLRYYGRPDQAEKEALRDLMFQEWKAEAEAEKNARQNRAP
;
A
#
# COMPACT_ATOMS: atom_id res chain seq x y z
N MET A 1 -79.72 11.71 -10.63
CA MET A 1 -78.35 11.94 -10.02
C MET A 1 -77.39 11.02 -10.59
N PRO A 2 -76.47 11.46 -11.43
CA PRO A 2 -75.44 10.56 -12.05
C PRO A 2 -74.14 10.56 -11.21
N ALA A 3 -73.59 9.37 -11.05
CA ALA A 3 -72.33 9.09 -10.36
C ALA A 3 -71.14 9.49 -11.20
N MET A 4 -70.17 10.20 -10.59
CA MET A 4 -68.89 10.54 -11.20
C MET A 4 -67.90 9.33 -11.18
N PRO A 5 -67.15 9.11 -12.22
CA PRO A 5 -66.12 8.07 -12.23
C PRO A 5 -64.83 8.59 -11.57
N ARG A 6 -64.27 7.75 -10.70
CA ARG A 6 -62.98 7.96 -10.06
C ARG A 6 -61.86 7.74 -11.09
N LEU A 7 -61.15 8.82 -11.43
CA LEU A 7 -59.88 8.75 -12.18
C LEU A 7 -58.77 8.14 -11.32
N ALA A 8 -58.34 6.97 -11.70
CA ALA A 8 -57.15 6.31 -11.17
C ALA A 8 -55.88 7.03 -11.68
N ARG A 9 -55.14 7.64 -10.77
CA ARG A 9 -53.81 8.19 -11.05
C ARG A 9 -52.81 7.05 -11.01
N ILE A 10 -52.31 6.64 -12.18
CA ILE A 10 -51.16 5.76 -12.34
C ILE A 10 -49.93 6.63 -12.12
N ALA A 11 -49.29 6.48 -10.97
CA ALA A 11 -47.97 7.04 -10.74
C ALA A 11 -46.93 6.10 -11.39
N ALA A 12 -46.34 6.54 -12.50
CA ALA A 12 -45.20 5.84 -13.13
C ALA A 12 -43.96 6.10 -12.27
N LEU A 13 -43.52 5.07 -11.54
CA LEU A 13 -42.29 5.05 -10.81
C LEU A 13 -41.15 4.78 -11.83
N ALA A 14 -40.49 5.85 -12.29
CA ALA A 14 -39.27 5.72 -13.10
C ALA A 14 -38.13 5.25 -12.19
N LEU A 15 -37.82 3.96 -12.23
CA LEU A 15 -36.66 3.36 -11.58
C LEU A 15 -35.40 3.76 -12.37
N MET A 16 -34.73 4.84 -11.95
CA MET A 16 -33.40 5.17 -12.46
C MET A 16 -32.39 4.17 -11.89
N LEU A 17 -32.08 3.15 -12.67
CA LEU A 17 -30.91 2.30 -12.46
C LEU A 17 -29.68 3.18 -12.76
N ALA A 18 -29.08 3.77 -11.74
CA ALA A 18 -27.74 4.33 -11.83
C ALA A 18 -26.76 3.17 -12.01
N LEU A 19 -26.35 2.94 -13.24
CA LEU A 19 -25.19 2.10 -13.57
C LEU A 19 -23.98 2.79 -12.92
N ALA A 20 -23.58 2.29 -11.74
CA ALA A 20 -22.29 2.63 -11.16
C ALA A 20 -21.22 2.09 -12.11
N VAL A 21 -20.68 2.96 -12.95
CA VAL A 21 -19.46 2.68 -13.70
C VAL A 21 -18.39 2.47 -12.63
N PRO A 22 -17.71 1.31 -12.58
CA PRO A 22 -16.60 1.13 -11.67
C PRO A 22 -15.58 2.23 -12.01
N ALA A 23 -15.30 3.11 -11.06
CA ALA A 23 -14.23 4.08 -11.18
C ALA A 23 -12.97 3.26 -11.47
N ALA A 24 -12.41 3.46 -12.67
CA ALA A 24 -11.11 2.89 -12.99
C ALA A 24 -10.16 3.29 -11.87
N THR A 25 -9.69 2.31 -11.11
CA THR A 25 -8.66 2.50 -10.09
C THR A 25 -7.46 3.10 -10.79
N LYS A 26 -7.28 4.40 -10.64
CA LYS A 26 -6.09 5.07 -11.13
C LYS A 26 -4.92 4.45 -10.37
N SER A 27 -4.06 3.74 -11.08
CA SER A 27 -2.79 3.28 -10.52
C SER A 27 -2.09 4.48 -9.90
N VAL A 28 -1.69 4.34 -8.65
CA VAL A 28 -1.01 5.40 -7.93
C VAL A 28 0.38 5.54 -8.54
N GLU A 29 0.68 6.70 -9.10
CA GLU A 29 1.98 7.00 -9.67
C GLU A 29 2.92 7.38 -8.52
N ILE A 30 3.97 6.59 -8.32
CA ILE A 30 4.99 6.83 -7.29
C ILE A 30 6.18 7.49 -7.98
N GLU A 31 6.44 8.74 -7.65
CA GLU A 31 7.64 9.44 -8.07
C GLU A 31 8.78 9.14 -7.08
N TRP A 32 9.84 8.48 -7.55
CA TRP A 32 10.97 8.09 -6.69
C TRP A 32 11.92 9.26 -6.48
N ILE A 33 12.08 9.64 -5.22
CA ILE A 33 13.04 10.67 -4.79
C ILE A 33 14.30 9.95 -4.31
N ALA A 34 15.38 10.05 -5.07
CA ALA A 34 16.56 9.20 -4.94
C ALA A 34 17.33 9.32 -3.61
N ASP A 35 17.17 10.40 -2.82
CA ASP A 35 18.19 10.79 -1.84
C ASP A 35 17.73 10.90 -0.38
N VAL A 36 16.44 10.71 -0.05
CA VAL A 36 15.98 10.87 1.35
C VAL A 36 15.69 9.50 1.97
N ARG A 37 16.58 9.04 2.84
CA ARG A 37 16.36 7.83 3.62
C ARG A 37 15.34 8.07 4.72
N LEU A 38 14.55 7.04 5.06
CA LEU A 38 13.59 7.13 6.17
C LEU A 38 14.30 7.49 7.49
N SER A 39 15.48 6.94 7.74
CA SER A 39 16.29 7.28 8.93
C SER A 39 16.61 8.77 9.05
N GLU A 40 16.89 9.46 7.94
CA GLU A 40 17.14 10.90 7.93
C GLU A 40 15.84 11.69 8.18
N LEU A 41 14.74 11.21 7.60
CA LEU A 41 13.43 11.83 7.81
C LEU A 41 12.99 11.76 9.26
N LEU A 42 13.22 10.62 9.91
CA LEU A 42 12.87 10.40 11.32
C LEU A 42 13.73 11.21 12.32
N LYS A 43 14.77 11.91 11.87
CA LYS A 43 15.46 12.93 12.68
C LYS A 43 14.63 14.20 12.89
N LYS A 44 13.63 14.43 12.02
CA LYS A 44 12.71 15.56 12.14
C LYS A 44 11.64 15.23 13.19
N PRO A 45 11.39 16.10 14.20
CA PRO A 45 10.50 15.79 15.33
C PRO A 45 9.09 15.38 14.94
N ALA A 46 8.49 16.04 13.93
CA ALA A 46 7.13 15.72 13.49
C ALA A 46 7.03 14.28 12.94
N TYR A 47 7.97 13.88 12.06
CA TYR A 47 8.00 12.51 11.50
C TYR A 47 8.30 11.46 12.59
N GLN A 48 9.23 11.76 13.51
CA GLN A 48 9.54 10.87 14.61
C GLN A 48 8.31 10.64 15.51
N GLN A 49 7.55 11.69 15.78
CA GLN A 49 6.34 11.60 16.60
C GLN A 49 5.28 10.70 15.96
N VAL A 50 4.95 10.91 14.68
CA VAL A 50 3.94 10.08 13.99
C VAL A 50 4.41 8.65 13.81
N TRP A 51 5.69 8.44 13.52
CA TRP A 51 6.29 7.11 13.44
C TRP A 51 6.12 6.33 14.73
N ARG A 52 6.53 6.92 15.86
CA ARG A 52 6.44 6.29 17.18
C ARG A 52 5.00 6.03 17.62
N SER A 53 4.12 7.02 17.45
CA SER A 53 2.75 6.94 17.98
C SER A 53 1.79 6.12 17.10
N GLN A 54 2.01 6.07 15.78
CA GLN A 54 1.08 5.43 14.87
C GLN A 54 1.58 4.10 14.31
N ILE A 55 2.90 3.90 14.22
CA ILE A 55 3.48 2.68 13.67
C ILE A 55 4.14 1.85 14.78
N LEU A 56 5.21 2.39 15.39
CA LEU A 56 6.04 1.61 16.30
C LEU A 56 5.27 1.11 17.54
N SER A 57 4.30 1.87 18.02
CA SER A 57 3.45 1.48 19.15
C SER A 57 2.51 0.28 18.85
N GLU A 58 2.23 -0.01 17.58
CA GLU A 58 1.38 -1.12 17.15
C GLU A 58 2.19 -2.35 16.71
N ILE A 59 3.50 -2.20 16.45
CA ILE A 59 4.39 -3.28 16.05
C ILE A 59 4.81 -4.11 17.26
N PRO A 60 4.75 -5.45 17.19
CA PRO A 60 5.27 -6.34 18.24
C PRO A 60 6.74 -6.06 18.56
N ALA A 61 7.13 -6.18 19.83
CA ALA A 61 8.48 -5.84 20.28
C ALA A 61 9.57 -6.66 19.58
N GLU A 62 9.27 -7.92 19.25
CA GLU A 62 10.18 -8.80 18.50
C GLU A 62 10.48 -8.27 17.09
N ASP A 63 9.51 -7.62 16.44
CA ASP A 63 9.68 -7.07 15.11
C ASP A 63 10.35 -5.69 15.13
N GLN A 64 10.28 -4.93 16.23
CA GLN A 64 10.88 -3.61 16.34
C GLN A 64 12.40 -3.65 16.17
N VAL A 65 13.06 -4.70 16.62
CA VAL A 65 14.52 -4.85 16.57
C VAL A 65 15.02 -4.84 15.12
N TRP A 66 14.44 -5.66 14.25
CA TRP A 66 14.88 -5.71 12.86
C TRP A 66 14.49 -4.43 12.09
N ILE A 67 13.36 -3.82 12.45
CA ILE A 67 12.90 -2.57 11.84
C ILE A 67 13.88 -1.42 12.14
N GLU A 68 14.36 -1.31 13.39
CA GLU A 68 15.36 -0.33 13.76
C GLU A 68 16.68 -0.54 13.03
N ASP A 69 17.13 -1.79 12.89
CA ASP A 69 18.32 -2.14 12.11
C ASP A 69 18.15 -1.80 10.62
N ALA A 70 16.97 -2.08 10.05
CA ALA A 70 16.67 -1.83 8.65
C ALA A 70 16.53 -0.35 8.30
N LEU A 71 16.25 0.53 9.25
CA LEU A 71 16.11 1.97 9.01
C LEU A 71 17.34 2.59 8.34
N SER A 72 18.54 2.11 8.66
CA SER A 72 19.80 2.60 8.07
C SER A 72 19.99 2.20 6.60
N SER A 73 19.32 1.12 6.19
CA SER A 73 19.39 0.53 4.84
C SER A 73 18.10 0.70 4.05
N SER A 74 17.16 1.57 4.52
CA SER A 74 15.91 1.83 3.81
C SER A 74 16.19 2.24 2.36
N GLY A 75 15.43 1.64 1.44
CA GLY A 75 15.52 1.90 0.01
C GLY A 75 15.19 3.36 -0.36
N PRO A 76 15.25 3.69 -1.65
CA PRO A 76 14.82 5.01 -2.11
C PRO A 76 13.37 5.24 -1.73
N ASN A 77 13.09 6.46 -1.26
CA ASN A 77 11.73 6.87 -0.96
C ASN A 77 11.06 7.42 -2.23
N GLY A 78 9.79 7.05 -2.41
CA GLY A 78 8.93 7.65 -3.41
C GLY A 78 8.04 8.72 -2.79
N GLU A 79 7.49 9.59 -3.59
CA GLU A 79 6.44 10.52 -3.21
C GLU A 79 5.12 10.07 -3.82
N ILE A 80 4.06 10.05 -2.98
CA ILE A 80 2.73 9.61 -3.39
C ILE A 80 1.69 10.61 -2.89
N ARG A 81 0.65 10.84 -3.67
CA ARG A 81 -0.47 11.68 -3.27
C ARG A 81 -1.74 10.86 -3.12
N ILE A 82 -2.32 10.89 -1.91
CA ILE A 82 -3.56 10.19 -1.56
C ILE A 82 -4.55 11.22 -1.04
N ASN A 83 -5.74 11.32 -1.65
CA ASN A 83 -6.80 12.26 -1.23
C ASN A 83 -6.29 13.72 -1.07
N GLY A 84 -5.35 14.14 -1.91
CA GLY A 84 -4.76 15.48 -1.86
C GLY A 84 -3.64 15.66 -0.81
N GLN A 85 -3.37 14.66 0.03
CA GLN A 85 -2.25 14.67 0.97
C GLN A 85 -1.01 14.02 0.35
N HIS A 86 0.16 14.62 0.59
CA HIS A 86 1.44 14.06 0.19
C HIS A 86 1.96 13.10 1.26
N TYR A 87 2.45 11.96 0.81
CA TYR A 87 3.17 10.99 1.64
C TYR A 87 4.52 10.69 1.01
N LEU A 88 5.48 10.43 1.85
CA LEU A 88 6.73 9.77 1.46
C LEU A 88 6.53 8.27 1.62
N ALA A 89 6.87 7.51 0.57
CA ALA A 89 6.83 6.06 0.56
C ALA A 89 8.21 5.49 0.82
N SER A 90 8.32 4.48 1.67
CA SER A 90 9.56 3.78 1.96
C SER A 90 9.31 2.31 2.19
N THR A 91 10.34 1.49 1.94
CA THR A 91 10.33 0.06 2.22
C THR A 91 11.51 -0.29 3.12
N LEU A 92 11.22 -1.01 4.21
CA LEU A 92 12.23 -1.65 5.04
C LEU A 92 12.22 -3.15 4.76
N ARG A 93 13.40 -3.77 4.71
CA ARG A 93 13.57 -5.21 4.48
C ARG A 93 14.21 -5.86 5.68
N HIS A 94 13.65 -7.00 6.08
CA HIS A 94 14.29 -7.82 7.09
C HIS A 94 15.61 -8.39 6.56
N PRO A 95 16.71 -8.37 7.34
CA PRO A 95 18.03 -8.76 6.83
C PRO A 95 18.17 -10.25 6.50
N ARG A 96 17.33 -11.11 7.07
CA ARG A 96 17.42 -12.56 6.97
C ARG A 96 16.26 -13.23 6.27
N ASP A 97 15.13 -12.51 6.16
CA ASP A 97 13.86 -13.01 5.65
C ASP A 97 13.36 -12.08 4.55
N ASP A 98 12.46 -12.58 3.72
CA ASP A 98 11.80 -11.76 2.71
C ASP A 98 10.72 -10.85 3.28
N ASP A 99 10.61 -10.76 4.61
CA ASP A 99 9.68 -9.85 5.29
C ASP A 99 9.99 -8.40 4.97
N LYS A 100 8.95 -7.65 4.66
CA LYS A 100 9.05 -6.24 4.26
C LYS A 100 8.01 -5.40 4.96
N LEU A 101 8.41 -4.19 5.35
CA LEU A 101 7.50 -3.17 5.86
C LEU A 101 7.41 -2.02 4.85
N TYR A 102 6.26 -1.90 4.22
CA TYR A 102 5.92 -0.80 3.31
C TYR A 102 5.31 0.33 4.12
N ILE A 103 5.79 1.56 3.93
CA ILE A 103 5.48 2.70 4.79
C ILE A 103 5.05 3.88 3.92
N LEU A 104 3.97 4.54 4.34
CA LEU A 104 3.56 5.86 3.86
C LEU A 104 3.58 6.81 5.05
N ILE A 105 4.32 7.91 4.97
CA ILE A 105 4.51 8.82 6.08
C ILE A 105 4.53 10.29 5.64
N ASN A 106 3.89 11.14 6.41
CA ASN A 106 4.06 12.59 6.37
C ASN A 106 4.15 13.16 7.80
N GLU A 107 4.16 14.48 7.98
CA GLU A 107 4.31 15.12 9.30
C GLU A 107 3.13 14.89 10.25
N GLN A 108 1.99 14.42 9.76
CA GLN A 108 0.75 14.27 10.53
C GLN A 108 0.25 12.82 10.60
N ARG A 109 0.71 12.00 9.66
CA ARG A 109 0.17 10.67 9.43
C ARG A 109 1.25 9.68 9.04
N ALA A 110 1.20 8.48 9.63
CA ALA A 110 1.98 7.34 9.19
C ALA A 110 1.10 6.09 9.16
N VAL A 111 1.21 5.31 8.09
CA VAL A 111 0.58 3.99 7.94
C VAL A 111 1.58 3.02 7.35
N ALA A 112 1.43 1.74 7.65
CA ALA A 112 2.31 0.73 7.10
C ALA A 112 1.58 -0.59 6.82
N ALA A 113 2.19 -1.38 5.92
CA ALA A 113 1.82 -2.76 5.65
C ALA A 113 3.05 -3.66 5.83
N HIS A 114 2.98 -4.60 6.76
CA HIS A 114 4.00 -5.63 6.97
C HIS A 114 3.59 -6.87 6.18
N ALA A 115 4.37 -7.20 5.16
CA ALA A 115 4.24 -8.44 4.40
C ALA A 115 5.22 -9.47 4.95
N GLN A 116 4.67 -10.56 5.53
CA GLN A 116 5.42 -11.71 6.03
C GLN A 116 5.28 -12.85 5.03
N PHE A 117 6.40 -13.26 4.42
CA PHE A 117 6.40 -14.32 3.42
C PHE A 117 6.61 -15.68 4.08
N HIS A 118 5.75 -16.64 3.73
CA HIS A 118 5.80 -18.00 4.29
C HIS A 118 6.70 -18.94 3.48
N GLU A 119 6.99 -18.57 2.22
CA GLU A 119 7.93 -19.28 1.35
C GLU A 119 8.96 -18.32 0.77
N PRO A 120 10.16 -18.21 1.36
CA PRO A 120 11.13 -17.15 1.07
C PRO A 120 11.70 -17.13 -0.35
N HIS A 121 11.40 -18.03 -1.24
CA HIS A 121 12.03 -18.08 -2.57
C HIS A 121 11.07 -18.20 -3.76
N ARG A 122 9.78 -18.05 -3.54
CA ARG A 122 8.79 -18.08 -4.61
C ARG A 122 7.91 -16.83 -4.62
N MET A 123 8.53 -15.71 -4.95
CA MET A 123 7.76 -14.56 -5.40
C MET A 123 7.17 -14.89 -6.76
N PRO A 124 5.84 -14.95 -6.91
CA PRO A 124 5.24 -15.21 -8.21
C PRO A 124 5.49 -13.99 -9.09
N ALA A 125 6.35 -14.14 -10.07
CA ALA A 125 6.79 -13.08 -10.98
C ALA A 125 5.68 -12.39 -11.78
N HIS A 126 4.42 -12.86 -11.70
CA HIS A 126 3.37 -12.45 -12.63
C HIS A 126 1.95 -12.41 -12.05
N SER A 127 1.76 -12.49 -10.72
CA SER A 127 0.41 -12.58 -10.17
C SER A 127 0.09 -11.39 -9.28
N GLU A 128 -1.14 -10.95 -9.35
CA GLU A 128 -1.64 -9.88 -8.49
C GLU A 128 -1.61 -10.31 -7.02
N PRO A 129 -1.32 -9.40 -6.07
CA PRO A 129 -1.22 -9.72 -4.64
C PRO A 129 -2.45 -10.44 -4.07
N ASP A 130 -3.63 -10.16 -4.61
CA ASP A 130 -4.88 -10.77 -4.17
C ASP A 130 -5.04 -12.25 -4.57
N GLN A 131 -4.22 -12.76 -5.51
CA GLN A 131 -4.28 -14.15 -5.96
C GLN A 131 -3.36 -15.09 -5.16
N HIS A 132 -2.51 -14.54 -4.26
CA HIS A 132 -1.48 -15.29 -3.54
C HIS A 132 -1.57 -15.11 -2.02
N THR A 133 -2.77 -15.07 -1.46
CA THR A 133 -2.99 -14.97 -0.01
C THR A 133 -2.38 -16.12 0.78
N GLU A 134 -2.03 -17.23 0.11
CA GLU A 134 -1.40 -18.39 0.76
C GLU A 134 0.12 -18.25 0.94
N THR A 135 0.78 -17.34 0.22
CA THR A 135 2.24 -17.19 0.26
C THR A 135 2.74 -16.10 1.19
N PHE A 136 1.87 -15.20 1.61
CA PHE A 136 2.22 -14.16 2.57
C PHE A 136 1.04 -13.75 3.44
N THR A 137 1.35 -13.19 4.61
CA THR A 137 0.38 -12.53 5.50
C THR A 137 0.61 -11.03 5.46
N LEU A 138 -0.46 -10.25 5.29
CA LEU A 138 -0.40 -8.80 5.30
C LEU A 138 -1.01 -8.25 6.59
N ARG A 139 -0.21 -7.54 7.38
CA ARG A 139 -0.64 -6.86 8.60
C ARG A 139 -0.49 -5.36 8.44
N TYR A 140 -1.54 -4.62 8.77
CA TYR A 140 -1.53 -3.15 8.68
C TYR A 140 -1.29 -2.50 10.04
N TYR A 141 -0.55 -1.38 10.04
CA TYR A 141 -0.28 -0.53 11.20
C TYR A 141 -0.66 0.92 10.91
N GLY A 142 -0.98 1.70 11.94
CA GLY A 142 -1.42 3.09 11.79
C GLY A 142 -2.86 3.22 11.31
N ARG A 143 -3.64 2.11 11.29
CA ARG A 143 -5.06 2.08 10.90
C ARG A 143 -5.32 2.74 9.54
N PRO A 144 -4.72 2.26 8.45
CA PRO A 144 -4.90 2.84 7.13
C PRO A 144 -6.36 2.79 6.69
N ASP A 145 -6.81 3.85 6.03
CA ASP A 145 -8.07 3.87 5.31
C ASP A 145 -7.98 3.05 4.01
N GLN A 146 -9.08 2.99 3.24
CA GLN A 146 -9.12 2.18 2.03
C GLN A 146 -8.13 2.67 0.97
N ALA A 147 -8.01 4.00 0.78
CA ALA A 147 -7.10 4.57 -0.22
C ALA A 147 -5.63 4.38 0.18
N GLU A 148 -5.31 4.51 1.48
CA GLU A 148 -3.98 4.21 2.02
C GLU A 148 -3.61 2.72 1.88
N LYS A 149 -4.58 1.80 2.09
CA LYS A 149 -4.37 0.36 1.87
C LYS A 149 -4.09 0.03 0.41
N GLU A 150 -4.84 0.63 -0.52
CA GLU A 150 -4.63 0.47 -1.95
C GLU A 150 -3.24 0.98 -2.34
N ALA A 151 -2.84 2.17 -1.85
CA ALA A 151 -1.54 2.73 -2.11
C ALA A 151 -0.38 1.87 -1.54
N LEU A 152 -0.53 1.30 -0.35
CA LEU A 152 0.45 0.37 0.22
C LEU A 152 0.57 -0.93 -0.61
N ARG A 153 -0.54 -1.44 -1.14
CA ARG A 153 -0.53 -2.60 -2.05
C ARG A 153 0.13 -2.27 -3.38
N ASP A 154 -0.16 -1.10 -3.95
CA ASP A 154 0.46 -0.65 -5.19
C ASP A 154 1.98 -0.50 -5.03
N LEU A 155 2.44 0.05 -3.89
CA LEU A 155 3.86 0.15 -3.56
C LEU A 155 4.52 -1.24 -3.51
N MET A 156 3.90 -2.18 -2.82
CA MET A 156 4.35 -3.56 -2.73
C MET A 156 4.42 -4.22 -4.12
N PHE A 157 3.39 -4.04 -4.94
CA PHE A 157 3.32 -4.63 -6.27
C PHE A 157 4.37 -4.07 -7.24
N GLN A 158 4.60 -2.76 -7.19
CA GLN A 158 5.62 -2.12 -8.03
C GLN A 158 7.02 -2.59 -7.67
N GLU A 159 7.31 -2.77 -6.38
CA GLU A 159 8.61 -3.29 -5.94
C GLU A 159 8.82 -4.74 -6.42
N TRP A 160 7.83 -5.60 -6.27
CA TRP A 160 7.89 -6.98 -6.75
C TRP A 160 8.12 -7.07 -8.25
N LYS A 161 7.43 -6.24 -9.01
CA LYS A 161 7.64 -6.17 -10.45
C LYS A 161 9.05 -5.75 -10.82
N ALA A 162 9.59 -4.74 -10.15
CA ALA A 162 10.94 -4.27 -10.36
C ALA A 162 12.00 -5.35 -10.02
N GLU A 163 11.80 -6.08 -8.93
CA GLU A 163 12.68 -7.19 -8.53
C GLU A 163 12.65 -8.34 -9.55
N ALA A 164 11.46 -8.73 -10.02
CA ALA A 164 11.31 -9.77 -11.02
C ALA A 164 11.98 -9.40 -12.36
N GLU A 165 11.87 -8.14 -12.78
CA GLU A 165 12.55 -7.63 -13.97
C GLU A 165 14.09 -7.61 -13.80
N ALA A 166 14.57 -7.18 -12.63
CA ALA A 166 16.02 -7.19 -12.32
C ALA A 166 16.58 -8.60 -12.33
N GLU A 167 15.89 -9.58 -11.76
CA GLU A 167 16.31 -10.98 -11.76
C GLU A 167 16.34 -11.58 -13.17
N LYS A 168 15.31 -11.29 -13.98
CA LYS A 168 15.26 -11.70 -15.39
C LYS A 168 16.47 -11.18 -16.18
N ASN A 169 16.78 -9.89 -16.01
CA ASN A 169 17.92 -9.27 -16.68
C ASN A 169 19.26 -9.87 -16.21
N ALA A 170 19.38 -10.15 -14.91
CA ALA A 170 20.58 -10.79 -14.36
C ALA A 170 20.79 -12.21 -14.90
N ARG A 171 19.72 -12.99 -15.10
CA ARG A 171 19.77 -14.32 -15.73
C ARG A 171 20.18 -14.25 -17.20
N GLN A 172 19.64 -13.29 -17.95
CA GLN A 172 19.98 -13.10 -19.37
C GLN A 172 21.47 -12.71 -19.55
N ASN A 173 22.01 -11.88 -18.66
CA ASN A 173 23.41 -11.46 -18.72
C ASN A 173 24.40 -12.54 -18.26
N ARG A 174 23.94 -13.65 -17.65
CA ARG A 174 24.76 -14.80 -17.25
C ARG A 174 24.73 -15.97 -18.24
N ALA A 175 23.86 -15.89 -19.25
CA ALA A 175 23.85 -16.89 -20.31
C ALA A 175 25.09 -16.71 -21.20
N PRO A 176 25.87 -17.76 -21.45
CA PRO A 176 27.12 -17.69 -22.24
C PRO A 176 26.87 -17.37 -23.72
#